data_489ff9fa983c98fa0efa3453738add75
#
_entry.id   489ff9fa983c98fa0efa3453738add75
#
_cell.length_a   1.000
_cell.length_b   1.000
_cell.length_c   1.000
_cell.angle_alpha   90.00
_cell.angle_beta   90.00
_cell.angle_gamma   90.00
#
_symmetry.space_group_name_H-M   'P 1'
#
loop_
_entity.id
_entity.type
_entity.pdbx_description
1 polymer ?
#
loop_
_entity_poly.entity_id
_entity_poly.type
_entity_poly.pdbx_seq_one_letter_code
_entity_poly.pdbx_strand_id
1 'polypeptide(L)'
;MLWKTALKRAHQFSEFRPFWLEEPLHPQDVAGYANLAAESPLPIATGEAESHVEDFERLILEGGLDWIQPDPGRCGISNFVAAGQIAHRHHRKVVNHSFKSGITIAASLHALAACPQAEIFEFCMSDSPLRHELTHERFDIVDGYVHVPD
;
A
#
# COMPACT_ATOMS: atom_id res chain seq x y z
N MET A 1 4.57 -10.80 -14.59
CA MET A 1 4.71 -10.07 -15.89
C MET A 1 6.16 -9.61 -15.99
N LEU A 2 6.74 -9.50 -17.21
CA LEU A 2 8.08 -8.91 -17.36
C LEU A 2 7.98 -7.38 -17.29
N TRP A 3 8.99 -6.71 -16.73
CA TRP A 3 8.98 -5.26 -16.50
C TRP A 3 8.75 -4.45 -17.80
N LYS A 4 9.29 -4.88 -18.95
CA LYS A 4 9.03 -4.22 -20.26
C LYS A 4 7.56 -4.27 -20.68
N THR A 5 6.87 -5.34 -20.34
CA THR A 5 5.42 -5.47 -20.60
C THR A 5 4.64 -4.57 -19.64
N ALA A 6 5.05 -4.50 -18.37
CA ALA A 6 4.46 -3.59 -17.39
C ALA A 6 4.66 -2.12 -17.80
N LEU A 7 5.85 -1.76 -18.27
CA LEU A 7 6.14 -0.41 -18.78
C LEU A 7 5.23 -0.03 -19.97
N LYS A 8 5.06 -0.95 -20.93
CA LYS A 8 4.12 -0.73 -22.04
C LYS A 8 2.69 -0.49 -21.53
N ARG A 9 2.25 -1.21 -20.52
CA ARG A 9 0.92 -1.00 -19.89
C ARG A 9 0.85 0.33 -19.14
N ALA A 10 1.91 0.70 -18.42
CA ALA A 10 2.00 1.98 -17.73
C ALA A 10 1.80 3.15 -18.72
N HIS A 11 2.46 3.11 -19.89
CA HIS A 11 2.26 4.12 -20.94
C HIS A 11 0.82 4.14 -21.47
N GLN A 12 0.19 2.98 -21.68
CA GLN A 12 -1.21 2.92 -22.11
C GLN A 12 -2.17 3.48 -21.06
N PHE A 13 -1.94 3.15 -19.79
CA PHE A 13 -2.80 3.61 -18.69
C PHE A 13 -2.58 5.08 -18.33
N SER A 14 -1.40 5.65 -18.65
CA SER A 14 -1.11 7.06 -18.34
C SER A 14 -2.07 8.04 -19.00
N GLU A 15 -2.71 7.66 -20.12
CA GLU A 15 -3.77 8.45 -20.78
C GLU A 15 -4.96 8.71 -19.85
N PHE A 16 -5.25 7.77 -18.93
CA PHE A 16 -6.33 7.88 -17.96
C PHE A 16 -5.90 8.56 -16.66
N ARG A 17 -4.62 8.86 -16.49
CA ARG A 17 -4.02 9.49 -15.31
C ARG A 17 -4.39 8.81 -14.00
N PRO A 18 -4.23 7.47 -13.86
CA PRO A 18 -4.44 6.78 -12.60
C PRO A 18 -3.45 7.31 -11.55
N PHE A 19 -3.82 7.16 -10.28
CA PHE A 19 -3.01 7.65 -9.17
C PHE A 19 -1.70 6.87 -9.01
N TRP A 20 -1.75 5.55 -9.23
CA TRP A 20 -0.58 4.66 -9.34
C TRP A 20 -0.88 3.45 -10.22
N LEU A 21 0.16 2.69 -10.53
CA LEU A 21 0.08 1.34 -11.09
C LEU A 21 0.48 0.35 -9.98
N GLU A 22 -0.48 -0.51 -9.60
CA GLU A 22 -0.35 -1.42 -8.48
C GLU A 22 0.09 -2.80 -8.92
N GLU A 23 1.04 -3.38 -8.20
CA GLU A 23 1.57 -4.74 -8.36
C GLU A 23 1.76 -5.22 -9.81
N PRO A 24 2.37 -4.42 -10.69
CA PRO A 24 2.54 -4.82 -12.09
C PRO A 24 3.53 -5.98 -12.28
N LEU A 25 4.33 -6.30 -11.25
CA LEU A 25 5.34 -7.35 -11.27
C LEU A 25 5.16 -8.29 -10.08
N HIS A 26 5.90 -9.40 -10.09
CA HIS A 26 5.96 -10.27 -8.92
C HIS A 26 6.64 -9.54 -7.75
N PRO A 27 6.15 -9.64 -6.52
CA PRO A 27 6.69 -8.90 -5.36
C PRO A 27 8.21 -9.02 -5.19
N GLN A 28 8.76 -10.20 -5.45
CA GLN A 28 10.21 -10.46 -5.31
C GLN A 28 11.07 -9.95 -6.48
N ASP A 29 10.47 -9.42 -7.55
CA ASP A 29 11.22 -8.91 -8.71
C ASP A 29 11.67 -7.46 -8.51
N VAL A 30 12.48 -7.24 -7.46
CA VAL A 30 12.96 -5.89 -7.09
C VAL A 30 13.74 -5.23 -8.23
N ALA A 31 14.56 -5.99 -8.95
CA ALA A 31 15.29 -5.47 -10.12
C ALA A 31 14.34 -5.06 -11.26
N GLY A 32 13.25 -5.82 -11.46
CA GLY A 32 12.19 -5.47 -12.39
C GLY A 32 11.48 -4.18 -11.98
N TYR A 33 11.18 -4.02 -10.69
CA TYR A 33 10.62 -2.79 -10.14
C TYR A 33 11.53 -1.59 -10.32
N ALA A 34 12.85 -1.74 -10.08
CA ALA A 34 13.83 -0.67 -10.30
C ALA A 34 13.83 -0.18 -11.76
N ASN A 35 13.86 -1.12 -12.71
CA ASN A 35 13.80 -0.77 -14.13
C ASN A 35 12.45 -0.10 -14.50
N LEU A 36 11.35 -0.61 -13.95
CA LEU A 36 10.03 -0.05 -14.22
C LEU A 36 9.88 1.35 -13.62
N ALA A 37 10.26 1.55 -12.38
CA ALA A 37 10.15 2.84 -11.69
C ALA A 37 10.98 3.93 -12.36
N ALA A 38 12.15 3.58 -12.91
CA ALA A 38 13.02 4.52 -13.63
C ALA A 38 12.41 5.06 -14.94
N GLU A 39 11.52 4.31 -15.59
CA GLU A 39 11.00 4.63 -16.92
C GLU A 39 9.48 4.87 -16.95
N SER A 40 8.76 4.51 -15.88
CA SER A 40 7.30 4.58 -15.83
C SER A 40 6.80 6.03 -15.81
N PRO A 41 5.80 6.37 -16.63
CA PRO A 41 5.11 7.66 -16.54
C PRO A 41 4.13 7.74 -15.36
N LEU A 42 3.90 6.64 -14.64
CA LEU A 42 3.00 6.53 -13.51
C LEU A 42 3.78 6.14 -12.26
N PRO A 43 3.39 6.63 -11.07
CA PRO A 43 3.88 6.11 -9.82
C PRO A 43 3.62 4.61 -9.69
N ILE A 44 4.53 3.90 -9.03
CA ILE A 44 4.41 2.45 -8.81
C ILE A 44 4.14 2.19 -7.33
N ALA A 45 3.17 1.32 -7.06
CA ALA A 45 2.80 0.88 -5.73
C ALA A 45 2.91 -0.65 -5.62
N THR A 46 3.41 -1.14 -4.49
CA THR A 46 3.40 -2.55 -4.08
C THR A 46 3.76 -2.69 -2.61
N GLY A 47 3.69 -3.91 -2.07
CA GLY A 47 4.14 -4.21 -0.72
C GLY A 47 3.17 -5.04 0.11
N GLU A 48 1.96 -5.33 -0.38
CA GLU A 48 0.95 -6.11 0.34
C GLU A 48 1.41 -7.55 0.63
N ALA A 49 2.32 -8.07 -0.20
CA ALA A 49 2.88 -9.40 -0.06
C ALA A 49 4.01 -9.49 0.98
N GLU A 50 4.56 -8.37 1.43
CA GLU A 50 5.72 -8.32 2.30
C GLU A 50 5.36 -8.53 3.78
N SER A 51 6.29 -9.14 4.53
CA SER A 51 6.06 -9.49 5.94
C SER A 51 7.09 -8.85 6.89
N HIS A 52 8.25 -8.46 6.39
CA HIS A 52 9.34 -7.92 7.20
C HIS A 52 9.71 -6.51 6.79
N VAL A 53 10.19 -5.73 7.75
CA VAL A 53 10.54 -4.31 7.52
C VAL A 53 11.66 -4.16 6.48
N GLU A 54 12.58 -5.11 6.43
CA GLU A 54 13.70 -5.14 5.49
C GLU A 54 13.24 -5.27 4.03
N ASP A 55 12.12 -5.96 3.80
CA ASP A 55 11.54 -6.10 2.45
C ASP A 55 11.00 -4.76 1.97
N PHE A 56 10.31 -4.01 2.83
CA PHE A 56 9.85 -2.65 2.50
C PHE A 56 11.01 -1.70 2.24
N GLU A 57 12.06 -1.76 3.07
CA GLU A 57 13.27 -0.95 2.87
C GLU A 57 13.91 -1.25 1.52
N ARG A 58 14.03 -2.53 1.16
CA ARG A 58 14.57 -2.96 -0.12
C ARG A 58 13.72 -2.51 -1.31
N LEU A 59 12.40 -2.58 -1.21
CA LEU A 59 11.50 -2.08 -2.25
C LEU A 59 11.67 -0.56 -2.46
N ILE A 60 11.88 0.20 -1.40
CA ILE A 60 12.11 1.65 -1.47
C ILE A 60 13.49 1.97 -2.06
N LEU A 61 14.56 1.36 -1.53
CA LEU A 61 15.94 1.74 -1.84
C LEU A 61 16.44 1.15 -3.16
N GLU A 62 16.13 -0.12 -3.39
CA GLU A 62 16.57 -0.86 -4.57
C GLU A 62 15.50 -0.88 -5.67
N GLY A 63 14.24 -1.04 -5.30
CA GLY A 63 13.10 -1.07 -6.23
C GLY A 63 12.65 0.31 -6.73
N GLY A 64 13.01 1.39 -6.04
CA GLY A 64 12.71 2.76 -6.44
C GLY A 64 11.22 3.13 -6.36
N LEU A 65 10.44 2.44 -5.53
CA LEU A 65 8.99 2.61 -5.47
C LEU A 65 8.57 3.97 -4.91
N ASP A 66 7.46 4.48 -5.42
CA ASP A 66 6.84 5.72 -4.94
C ASP A 66 5.92 5.48 -3.75
N TRP A 67 5.20 4.36 -3.77
CA TRP A 67 4.24 3.97 -2.76
C TRP A 67 4.52 2.56 -2.24
N ILE A 68 4.47 2.38 -0.92
CA ILE A 68 4.45 1.05 -0.30
C ILE A 68 3.09 0.79 0.34
N GLN A 69 2.66 -0.47 0.27
CA GLN A 69 1.30 -0.90 0.66
C GLN A 69 1.36 -2.02 1.72
N PRO A 70 1.83 -1.74 2.94
CA PRO A 70 1.86 -2.77 3.99
C PRO A 70 0.45 -3.19 4.40
N ASP A 71 0.25 -4.49 4.61
CA ASP A 71 -0.96 -5.09 5.18
C ASP A 71 -0.69 -5.53 6.62
N PRO A 72 -1.34 -4.93 7.64
CA PRO A 72 -1.09 -5.30 9.04
C PRO A 72 -1.54 -6.71 9.38
N GLY A 73 -2.45 -7.30 8.60
CA GLY A 73 -2.81 -8.71 8.71
C GLY A 73 -1.73 -9.66 8.19
N ARG A 74 -0.70 -9.14 7.55
CA ARG A 74 0.44 -9.88 7.02
C ARG A 74 1.75 -9.52 7.72
N CYS A 75 2.12 -8.26 7.77
CA CYS A 75 3.37 -7.82 8.38
C CYS A 75 3.26 -7.46 9.87
N GLY A 76 2.04 -7.33 10.41
CA GLY A 76 1.79 -6.82 11.75
C GLY A 76 1.92 -5.30 11.85
N ILE A 77 1.36 -4.74 12.94
CA ILE A 77 1.32 -3.28 13.15
C ILE A 77 2.73 -2.68 13.28
N SER A 78 3.64 -3.36 13.98
CA SER A 78 5.00 -2.85 14.22
C SER A 78 5.79 -2.69 12.92
N ASN A 79 5.77 -3.69 12.05
CA ASN A 79 6.45 -3.62 10.74
C ASN A 79 5.76 -2.62 9.81
N PHE A 80 4.43 -2.49 9.88
CA PHE A 80 3.69 -1.47 9.13
C PHE A 80 4.18 -0.06 9.48
N VAL A 81 4.18 0.28 10.77
CA VAL A 81 4.63 1.62 11.24
C VAL A 81 6.11 1.85 10.92
N ALA A 82 6.96 0.84 11.09
CA ALA A 82 8.37 0.93 10.74
C ALA A 82 8.57 1.17 9.23
N ALA A 83 7.82 0.47 8.37
CA ALA A 83 7.83 0.69 6.92
C ALA A 83 7.41 2.12 6.55
N GLY A 84 6.34 2.64 7.19
CA GLY A 84 5.90 4.03 7.02
C GLY A 84 6.98 5.06 7.43
N GLN A 85 7.72 4.80 8.52
CA GLN A 85 8.85 5.63 8.93
C GLN A 85 10.02 5.58 7.93
N ILE A 86 10.31 4.41 7.35
CA ILE A 86 11.31 4.27 6.29
C ILE A 86 10.86 5.06 5.05
N ALA A 87 9.62 4.89 4.61
CA ALA A 87 9.08 5.63 3.48
C ALA A 87 9.23 7.15 3.70
N HIS A 88 8.86 7.65 4.89
CA HIS A 88 9.02 9.06 5.23
C HIS A 88 10.48 9.55 5.11
N ARG A 89 11.45 8.81 5.66
CA ARG A 89 12.88 9.15 5.57
C ARG A 89 13.40 9.26 4.14
N HIS A 90 12.81 8.49 3.23
CA HIS A 90 13.20 8.45 1.81
C HIS A 90 12.25 9.21 0.89
N HIS A 91 11.39 10.09 1.45
CA HIS A 91 10.40 10.89 0.71
C HIS A 91 9.46 10.03 -0.16
N ARG A 92 9.13 8.83 0.31
CA ARG A 92 8.17 7.93 -0.29
C ARG A 92 6.86 7.93 0.49
N LYS A 93 5.81 7.45 -0.13
CA LYS A 93 4.46 7.44 0.43
C LYS A 93 4.12 6.06 0.98
N VAL A 94 3.18 6.03 1.91
CA VAL A 94 2.58 4.80 2.43
C VAL A 94 1.07 4.88 2.31
N VAL A 95 0.47 3.77 1.92
CA VAL A 95 -0.97 3.51 1.95
C VAL A 95 -1.15 2.09 2.50
N ASN A 96 -2.23 1.80 3.17
CA ASN A 96 -2.50 0.45 3.65
C ASN A 96 -3.00 -0.45 2.53
N HIS A 97 -2.77 -1.76 2.65
CA HIS A 97 -3.60 -2.80 2.07
C HIS A 97 -4.43 -3.47 3.17
N SER A 98 -5.75 -3.66 3.00
CA SER A 98 -6.58 -4.31 4.02
C SER A 98 -7.91 -4.82 3.46
N PHE A 99 -7.98 -6.11 3.11
CA PHE A 99 -9.18 -6.72 2.51
C PHE A 99 -9.81 -7.84 3.34
N LYS A 100 -9.36 -8.09 4.59
CA LYS A 100 -9.74 -9.31 5.31
C LYS A 100 -10.89 -9.13 6.29
N SER A 101 -10.79 -8.20 7.23
CA SER A 101 -11.74 -8.11 8.34
C SER A 101 -11.83 -6.70 8.95
N GLY A 102 -12.86 -6.47 9.79
CA GLY A 102 -12.96 -5.25 10.60
C GLY A 102 -11.75 -5.05 11.51
N ILE A 103 -11.15 -6.13 12.02
CA ILE A 103 -9.93 -6.06 12.84
C ILE A 103 -8.75 -5.53 12.02
N THR A 104 -8.58 -5.99 10.77
CA THR A 104 -7.50 -5.48 9.91
C THR A 104 -7.77 -4.04 9.45
N ILE A 105 -9.03 -3.65 9.26
CA ILE A 105 -9.39 -2.24 9.00
C ILE A 105 -9.00 -1.37 10.19
N ALA A 106 -9.37 -1.74 11.41
CA ALA A 106 -8.98 -1.03 12.63
C ALA A 106 -7.46 -0.91 12.76
N ALA A 107 -6.75 -2.02 12.63
CA ALA A 107 -5.29 -2.05 12.69
C ALA A 107 -4.65 -1.15 11.63
N SER A 108 -5.17 -1.16 10.38
CA SER A 108 -4.70 -0.32 9.29
C SER A 108 -4.93 1.16 9.56
N LEU A 109 -6.12 1.54 10.06
CA LEU A 109 -6.44 2.93 10.39
C LEU A 109 -5.48 3.50 11.42
N HIS A 110 -5.28 2.80 12.54
CA HIS A 110 -4.38 3.25 13.60
C HIS A 110 -2.91 3.26 13.14
N ALA A 111 -2.46 2.23 12.42
CA ALA A 111 -1.09 2.16 11.94
C ALA A 111 -0.81 3.25 10.90
N LEU A 112 -1.73 3.48 9.97
CA LEU A 112 -1.57 4.51 8.93
C LEU A 112 -1.61 5.91 9.53
N ALA A 113 -2.50 6.17 10.50
CA ALA A 113 -2.57 7.45 11.20
C ALA A 113 -1.27 7.80 11.96
N ALA A 114 -0.47 6.80 12.32
CA ALA A 114 0.84 6.98 12.92
C ALA A 114 1.97 7.24 11.88
N CYS A 115 1.67 7.18 10.59
CA CYS A 115 2.65 7.36 9.52
C CYS A 115 2.64 8.81 9.01
N PRO A 116 3.78 9.53 9.01
CA PRO A 116 3.82 10.97 8.67
C PRO A 116 3.44 11.31 7.22
N GLN A 117 3.51 10.36 6.30
CA GLN A 117 3.24 10.55 4.87
C GLN A 117 1.93 9.91 4.41
N ALA A 118 1.05 9.56 5.36
CA ALA A 118 -0.25 8.98 5.05
C ALA A 118 -1.20 10.05 4.48
N GLU A 119 -1.76 9.78 3.30
CA GLU A 119 -2.68 10.69 2.61
C GLU A 119 -3.98 9.99 2.20
N ILE A 120 -3.92 8.69 1.96
CA ILE A 120 -5.03 7.89 1.43
C ILE A 120 -5.17 6.64 2.28
N PHE A 121 -6.41 6.26 2.56
CA PHE A 121 -6.75 4.98 3.17
C PHE A 121 -7.44 4.10 2.13
N GLU A 122 -6.89 2.92 1.85
CA GLU A 122 -7.56 1.93 1.04
C GLU A 122 -8.64 1.23 1.87
N PHE A 123 -9.89 1.49 1.52
CA PHE A 123 -11.04 1.01 2.29
C PHE A 123 -11.69 -0.20 1.62
N CYS A 124 -11.66 -1.34 2.31
CA CYS A 124 -12.30 -2.56 1.84
C CYS A 124 -13.83 -2.40 1.77
N MET A 125 -14.40 -2.56 0.58
CA MET A 125 -15.84 -2.50 0.32
C MET A 125 -16.50 -3.88 0.25
N SER A 126 -15.81 -4.94 0.68
CA SER A 126 -16.38 -6.30 0.71
C SER A 126 -17.58 -6.37 1.65
N ASP A 127 -18.64 -7.04 1.21
CA ASP A 127 -19.85 -7.32 2.01
C ASP A 127 -19.69 -8.64 2.80
N SER A 128 -18.57 -8.78 3.50
CA SER A 128 -18.27 -9.95 4.32
C SER A 128 -18.68 -9.74 5.78
N PRO A 129 -19.32 -10.73 6.42
CA PRO A 129 -19.54 -10.69 7.88
C PRO A 129 -18.26 -10.43 8.68
N LEU A 130 -17.11 -10.93 8.24
CA LEU A 130 -15.83 -10.67 8.90
C LEU A 130 -15.47 -9.19 8.94
N ARG A 131 -15.95 -8.39 8.00
CA ARG A 131 -15.75 -6.95 7.98
C ARG A 131 -16.62 -6.24 9.01
N HIS A 132 -17.85 -6.71 9.23
CA HIS A 132 -18.88 -5.98 9.95
C HIS A 132 -19.17 -6.52 11.36
N GLU A 133 -18.81 -7.77 11.65
CA GLU A 133 -19.29 -8.47 12.84
C GLU A 133 -18.14 -8.81 13.83
N LEU A 134 -16.87 -8.54 13.48
CA LEU A 134 -15.72 -8.86 14.36
C LEU A 134 -15.33 -7.70 15.28
N THR A 135 -15.88 -6.51 15.07
CA THR A 135 -15.63 -5.33 15.92
C THR A 135 -16.94 -4.73 16.36
N HIS A 136 -16.95 -4.09 17.53
CA HIS A 136 -18.10 -3.31 17.99
C HIS A 136 -18.22 -2.00 17.22
N GLU A 137 -17.08 -1.42 16.85
CA GLU A 137 -16.97 -0.19 16.06
C GLU A 137 -17.36 -0.47 14.61
N ARG A 138 -18.04 0.50 14.02
CA ARG A 138 -18.32 0.52 12.60
C ARG A 138 -17.42 1.53 11.93
N PHE A 139 -16.86 1.12 10.79
CA PHE A 139 -16.01 1.97 9.99
C PHE A 139 -16.81 2.43 8.77
N ASP A 140 -17.34 3.63 8.85
CA ASP A 140 -18.15 4.24 7.79
C ASP A 140 -17.35 5.34 7.09
N ILE A 141 -17.60 5.50 5.78
CA ILE A 141 -17.06 6.61 5.00
C ILE A 141 -18.03 7.79 5.16
N VAL A 142 -17.53 8.89 5.72
CA VAL A 142 -18.29 10.14 5.87
C VAL A 142 -17.53 11.24 5.14
N ASP A 143 -18.16 11.83 4.15
CA ASP A 143 -17.59 12.90 3.32
C ASP A 143 -16.20 12.54 2.71
N GLY A 144 -16.01 11.28 2.36
CA GLY A 144 -14.75 10.76 1.80
C GLY A 144 -13.68 10.40 2.82
N TYR A 145 -13.99 10.46 4.12
CA TYR A 145 -13.08 10.17 5.23
C TYR A 145 -13.55 8.97 6.05
N VAL A 146 -12.59 8.25 6.61
CA VAL A 146 -12.85 7.24 7.65
C VAL A 146 -12.19 7.72 8.94
N HIS A 147 -12.97 7.83 10.01
CA HIS A 147 -12.46 8.26 11.30
C HIS A 147 -11.71 7.13 12.00
N VAL A 148 -10.57 7.47 12.61
CA VAL A 148 -9.85 6.56 13.51
C VAL A 148 -10.61 6.55 14.83
N PRO A 149 -11.06 5.38 15.35
CA PRO A 149 -11.71 5.30 16.65
C PRO A 149 -10.78 5.74 17.80
N ASP A 150 -11.38 6.21 18.90
CA ASP A 150 -10.66 6.57 20.13
C ASP A 150 -10.07 5.36 20.86
#